data_5271c9fa364d5a9ece8af2a2ef80c724
#
_entry.id   5271c9fa364d5a9ece8af2a2ef80c724
#
_cell.length_a   1.000
_cell.length_b   1.000
_cell.length_c   1.000
_cell.angle_alpha   90.00
_cell.angle_beta   90.00
_cell.angle_gamma   90.00
#
_symmetry.space_group_name_H-M   'P 1'
#
loop_
_entity.id
_entity.type
_entity.pdbx_description
1 polymer ?
#
loop_
_entity_poly.entity_id
_entity_poly.type
_entity_poly.pdbx_seq_one_letter_code
_entity_poly.pdbx_strand_id
1 'polypeptide(L)'
;MCSSDLVLLPLHDNPSSRGAKISPEHLALWRRVVEVVAARRLHLSVHANQRESLDAFLTQIEEINRVYPIRGLRWSFAHVRQLGAGDMERMRKLGMAALVHSQATISGQILQRIHGDAAMDQPPVRTVQDSGIAWGLGSDSNGAAPSNPFFTLWWAVTGRMLGGKQALRQTITREQALIAHTRNNAYFVFREGDIGTLQKGKYADLLVLDRDYLTVAQDQIKDIAPVMTMVGGKIVYEKQ
;
A
#
# COMPACT_ATOMS: atom_id res chain seq x y z
N MET A 1 -17.01 5.93 10.60
CA MET A 1 -16.33 4.95 11.44
C MET A 1 -15.03 5.56 11.92
N CYS A 2 -14.76 5.53 13.20
CA CYS A 2 -13.55 6.09 13.77
C CYS A 2 -12.35 5.22 13.44
N SER A 3 -11.17 5.82 13.31
CA SER A 3 -9.88 5.13 13.14
C SER A 3 -9.52 4.13 14.25
N SER A 4 -10.36 4.02 15.28
CA SER A 4 -10.21 3.08 16.39
C SER A 4 -10.45 1.60 16.03
N ASP A 5 -11.03 1.32 14.85
CA ASP A 5 -11.37 -0.04 14.44
C ASP A 5 -10.25 -0.71 13.60
N LEU A 6 -9.12 -0.01 13.42
CA LEU A 6 -7.94 -0.52 12.73
C LEU A 6 -7.03 -1.24 13.72
N VAL A 7 -6.88 -2.55 13.55
CA VAL A 7 -5.89 -3.33 14.31
C VAL A 7 -4.62 -3.45 13.48
N LEU A 8 -3.55 -2.83 13.96
CA LEU A 8 -2.19 -2.98 13.44
C LEU A 8 -1.44 -3.97 14.33
N LEU A 9 -0.99 -5.06 13.76
CA LEU A 9 -0.18 -6.05 14.45
C LEU A 9 1.24 -6.01 13.89
N PRO A 10 2.19 -5.33 14.56
CA PRO A 10 3.59 -5.40 14.19
C PRO A 10 4.15 -6.75 14.68
N LEU A 11 4.30 -7.70 13.79
CA LEU A 11 5.19 -8.83 13.99
C LEU A 11 6.50 -8.52 13.29
N HIS A 12 7.61 -8.97 13.87
CA HIS A 12 8.97 -8.68 13.41
C HIS A 12 9.24 -9.23 12.00
N ASP A 13 8.67 -8.56 11.02
CA ASP A 13 8.94 -8.76 9.61
C ASP A 13 9.99 -7.74 9.17
N ASN A 14 11.23 -7.93 9.65
CA ASN A 14 12.32 -7.00 9.34
C ASN A 14 12.74 -7.17 7.88
N PRO A 15 12.59 -6.14 7.01
CA PRO A 15 12.97 -6.21 5.62
C PRO A 15 14.47 -6.45 5.39
N SER A 16 15.32 -6.22 6.38
CA SER A 16 16.76 -6.48 6.30
C SER A 16 17.16 -7.93 6.64
N SER A 17 16.28 -8.73 7.22
CA SER A 17 16.54 -10.13 7.52
C SER A 17 16.17 -11.02 6.33
N ARG A 18 17.03 -11.99 6.01
CA ARG A 18 16.74 -13.03 5.02
C ARG A 18 16.09 -14.21 5.74
N GLY A 19 14.87 -14.60 5.31
CA GLY A 19 14.22 -15.85 5.74
C GLY A 19 13.97 -15.93 7.25
N ALA A 20 13.72 -14.81 7.93
CA ALA A 20 13.32 -14.82 9.32
C ALA A 20 11.94 -15.47 9.45
N LYS A 21 11.92 -16.67 9.98
CA LYS A 21 10.66 -17.38 10.25
C LYS A 21 10.02 -16.79 11.50
N ILE A 22 8.70 -16.59 11.44
CA ILE A 22 7.91 -16.29 12.63
C ILE A 22 7.94 -17.52 13.53
N SER A 23 8.24 -17.36 14.82
CA SER A 23 8.22 -18.50 15.74
C SER A 23 6.80 -19.07 15.88
N PRO A 24 6.66 -20.38 16.12
CA PRO A 24 5.34 -21.00 16.31
C PRO A 24 4.52 -20.33 17.43
N GLU A 25 5.18 -19.90 18.51
CA GLU A 25 4.53 -19.25 19.64
C GLU A 25 3.98 -17.87 19.23
N HIS A 26 4.76 -17.07 18.49
CA HIS A 26 4.32 -15.77 17.98
C HIS A 26 3.18 -15.93 16.98
N LEU A 27 3.26 -16.92 16.09
CA LEU A 27 2.19 -17.20 15.13
C LEU A 27 0.90 -17.64 15.82
N ALA A 28 1.00 -18.45 16.87
CA ALA A 28 -0.16 -18.88 17.67
C ALA A 28 -0.80 -17.70 18.42
N LEU A 29 0.01 -16.80 19.00
CA LEU A 29 -0.49 -15.59 19.64
C LEU A 29 -1.17 -14.66 18.62
N TRP A 30 -0.53 -14.44 17.47
CA TRP A 30 -1.08 -13.66 16.38
C TRP A 30 -2.44 -14.22 15.92
N ARG A 31 -2.53 -15.53 15.71
CA ARG A 31 -3.77 -16.22 15.35
C ARG A 31 -4.90 -15.93 16.34
N ARG A 32 -4.66 -16.04 17.64
CA ARG A 32 -5.68 -15.76 18.67
C ARG A 32 -6.23 -14.34 18.58
N VAL A 33 -5.37 -13.35 18.33
CA VAL A 33 -5.80 -11.96 18.14
C VAL A 33 -6.64 -11.82 16.87
N VAL A 34 -6.20 -12.40 15.77
CA VAL A 34 -6.88 -12.31 14.47
C VAL A 34 -8.24 -13.05 14.50
N GLU A 35 -8.36 -14.16 15.23
CA GLU A 35 -9.65 -14.83 15.46
C GLU A 35 -10.66 -13.91 16.17
N VAL A 36 -10.22 -13.16 17.17
CA VAL A 36 -11.08 -12.17 17.86
C VAL A 36 -11.50 -11.05 16.92
N VAL A 37 -10.57 -10.54 16.08
CA VAL A 37 -10.86 -9.51 15.09
C VAL A 37 -11.89 -10.01 14.06
N ALA A 38 -11.74 -11.25 13.57
CA ALA A 38 -12.66 -11.87 12.64
C ALA A 38 -14.04 -12.11 13.26
N ALA A 39 -14.10 -12.68 14.47
CA ALA A 39 -15.34 -12.94 15.18
C ALA A 39 -16.15 -11.65 15.45
N ARG A 40 -15.46 -10.53 15.68
CA ARG A 40 -16.07 -9.21 15.87
C ARG A 40 -16.31 -8.43 14.58
N ARG A 41 -15.97 -9.04 13.43
CA ARG A 41 -16.13 -8.45 12.10
C ARG A 41 -15.42 -7.09 11.93
N LEU A 42 -14.27 -6.95 12.54
CA LEU A 42 -13.46 -5.73 12.46
C LEU A 42 -12.57 -5.75 11.21
N HIS A 43 -12.19 -4.56 10.73
CA HIS A 43 -11.16 -4.40 9.73
C HIS A 43 -9.78 -4.76 10.30
N LEU A 44 -8.91 -5.33 9.45
CA LEU A 44 -7.54 -5.70 9.81
C LEU A 44 -6.58 -5.30 8.71
N SER A 45 -5.50 -4.62 9.08
CA SER A 45 -4.33 -4.43 8.23
C SER A 45 -3.11 -5.05 8.90
N VAL A 46 -2.41 -5.92 8.18
CA VAL A 46 -1.25 -6.66 8.69
C VAL A 46 0.00 -6.21 7.96
N HIS A 47 1.02 -5.79 8.70
CA HIS A 47 2.36 -5.55 8.16
C HIS A 47 2.97 -6.88 7.69
N ALA A 48 3.24 -7.04 6.39
CA ALA A 48 3.77 -8.27 5.81
C ALA A 48 4.68 -7.97 4.60
N ASN A 49 5.98 -8.17 4.78
CA ASN A 49 7.00 -7.88 3.76
C ASN A 49 7.58 -9.12 3.11
N GLN A 50 7.86 -10.14 3.92
CA GLN A 50 8.64 -11.29 3.50
C GLN A 50 7.76 -12.45 3.04
N ARG A 51 8.31 -13.25 2.12
CA ARG A 51 7.64 -14.42 1.56
C ARG A 51 7.07 -15.33 2.64
N GLU A 52 7.91 -15.64 3.63
CA GLU A 52 7.58 -16.56 4.71
C GLU A 52 6.46 -16.01 5.61
N SER A 53 6.50 -14.72 5.93
CA SER A 53 5.44 -14.05 6.72
C SER A 53 4.12 -14.01 5.98
N LEU A 54 4.16 -13.65 4.70
CA LEU A 54 2.97 -13.61 3.83
C LEU A 54 2.29 -14.97 3.77
N ASP A 55 3.05 -16.05 3.53
CA ASP A 55 2.51 -17.40 3.46
C ASP A 55 1.96 -17.88 4.83
N ALA A 56 2.71 -17.65 5.92
CA ALA A 56 2.27 -18.02 7.26
C ALA A 56 0.95 -17.32 7.64
N PHE A 57 0.87 -16.00 7.42
CA PHE A 57 -0.34 -15.23 7.73
C PHE A 57 -1.52 -15.63 6.85
N LEU A 58 -1.31 -15.79 5.54
CA LEU A 58 -2.38 -16.25 4.64
C LEU A 58 -2.92 -17.61 5.06
N THR A 59 -2.06 -18.55 5.42
CA THR A 59 -2.48 -19.87 5.88
C THR A 59 -3.36 -19.78 7.12
N GLN A 60 -2.97 -18.99 8.12
CA GLN A 60 -3.80 -18.78 9.30
C GLN A 60 -5.14 -18.08 8.99
N ILE A 61 -5.10 -17.06 8.10
CA ILE A 61 -6.32 -16.35 7.70
C ILE A 61 -7.28 -17.27 6.95
N GLU A 62 -6.78 -18.15 6.08
CA GLU A 62 -7.61 -19.15 5.38
C GLU A 62 -8.32 -20.09 6.35
N GLU A 63 -7.63 -20.54 7.40
CA GLU A 63 -8.23 -21.38 8.44
C GLU A 63 -9.28 -20.61 9.24
N ILE A 64 -8.97 -19.38 9.66
CA ILE A 64 -9.88 -18.50 10.39
C ILE A 64 -11.13 -18.22 9.53
N ASN A 65 -10.97 -17.98 8.24
CA ASN A 65 -12.06 -17.69 7.32
C ASN A 65 -13.08 -18.84 7.19
N ARG A 66 -12.68 -20.08 7.47
CA ARG A 66 -13.62 -21.23 7.48
C ARG A 66 -14.66 -21.14 8.61
N VAL A 67 -14.28 -20.51 9.73
CA VAL A 67 -15.13 -20.33 10.91
C VAL A 67 -15.76 -18.94 10.92
N TYR A 68 -14.98 -17.92 10.60
CA TYR A 68 -15.37 -16.52 10.61
C TYR A 68 -15.12 -15.91 9.22
N PRO A 69 -16.09 -15.95 8.28
CA PRO A 69 -15.91 -15.41 6.93
C PRO A 69 -15.50 -13.94 6.94
N ILE A 70 -14.34 -13.62 6.35
CA ILE A 70 -13.76 -12.25 6.35
C ILE A 70 -14.11 -11.43 5.11
N ARG A 71 -14.71 -12.05 4.09
CA ARG A 71 -15.10 -11.32 2.87
C ARG A 71 -15.97 -10.11 3.21
N GLY A 72 -15.61 -8.96 2.64
CA GLY A 72 -16.27 -7.67 2.91
C GLY A 72 -15.71 -6.90 4.10
N LEU A 73 -14.82 -7.49 4.92
CA LEU A 73 -14.15 -6.79 6.02
C LEU A 73 -12.93 -5.97 5.56
N ARG A 74 -12.59 -6.04 4.27
CA ARG A 74 -11.48 -5.31 3.61
C ARG A 74 -10.13 -5.55 4.27
N TRP A 75 -9.90 -6.76 4.78
CA TRP A 75 -8.60 -7.11 5.33
C TRP A 75 -7.49 -6.91 4.32
N SER A 76 -6.33 -6.46 4.76
CA SER A 76 -5.23 -6.12 3.86
C SER A 76 -3.89 -6.52 4.42
N PHE A 77 -2.95 -6.79 3.51
CA PHE A 77 -1.53 -6.77 3.82
C PHE A 77 -0.93 -5.43 3.44
N ALA A 78 -0.11 -4.87 4.34
CA ALA A 78 0.65 -3.66 4.12
C ALA A 78 2.12 -3.98 3.78
N HIS A 79 2.75 -3.10 3.00
CA HIS A 79 4.08 -3.18 2.40
C HIS A 79 4.21 -4.19 1.27
N VAL A 80 3.83 -5.44 1.47
CA VAL A 80 3.71 -6.53 0.48
C VAL A 80 4.93 -6.71 -0.44
N ARG A 81 6.12 -6.46 0.09
CA ARG A 81 7.35 -6.40 -0.71
C ARG A 81 7.60 -7.67 -1.52
N GLN A 82 7.41 -8.85 -0.94
CA GLN A 82 7.63 -10.14 -1.60
C GLN A 82 6.32 -10.89 -1.94
N LEU A 83 5.25 -10.14 -2.19
CA LEU A 83 3.96 -10.72 -2.56
C LEU A 83 4.05 -11.39 -3.94
N GLY A 84 3.71 -12.67 -4.01
CA GLY A 84 3.70 -13.43 -5.26
C GLY A 84 2.31 -13.54 -5.90
N ALA A 85 2.26 -13.95 -7.17
CA ALA A 85 1.00 -14.13 -7.88
C ALA A 85 0.08 -15.18 -7.19
N GLY A 86 0.67 -16.25 -6.65
CA GLY A 86 -0.09 -17.27 -5.91
C GLY A 86 -0.74 -16.72 -4.64
N ASP A 87 -0.07 -15.76 -3.96
CA ASP A 87 -0.66 -15.11 -2.77
C ASP A 87 -1.80 -14.20 -3.16
N MET A 88 -1.64 -13.45 -4.24
CA MET A 88 -2.68 -12.56 -4.75
C MET A 88 -3.95 -13.35 -5.09
N GLU A 89 -3.81 -14.54 -5.65
CA GLU A 89 -4.95 -15.42 -5.91
C GLU A 89 -5.62 -15.91 -4.61
N ARG A 90 -4.84 -16.26 -3.59
CA ARG A 90 -5.37 -16.59 -2.24
C ARG A 90 -6.09 -15.38 -1.64
N MET A 91 -5.46 -14.20 -1.67
CA MET A 91 -6.05 -12.95 -1.19
C MET A 91 -7.36 -12.61 -1.93
N ARG A 92 -7.39 -12.80 -3.24
CA ARG A 92 -8.58 -12.57 -4.07
C ARG A 92 -9.74 -13.48 -3.64
N LYS A 93 -9.48 -14.76 -3.37
CA LYS A 93 -10.49 -15.70 -2.85
C LYS A 93 -11.06 -15.27 -1.49
N LEU A 94 -10.22 -14.72 -0.63
CA LEU A 94 -10.60 -14.21 0.69
C LEU A 94 -11.26 -12.82 0.65
N GLY A 95 -11.17 -12.10 -0.48
CA GLY A 95 -11.60 -10.71 -0.59
C GLY A 95 -10.66 -9.73 0.14
N MET A 96 -9.39 -10.11 0.27
CA MET A 96 -8.34 -9.28 0.86
C MET A 96 -7.77 -8.28 -0.15
N ALA A 97 -7.09 -7.27 0.37
CA ALA A 97 -6.50 -6.17 -0.37
C ALA A 97 -5.00 -6.02 -0.07
N ALA A 98 -4.28 -5.23 -0.88
CA ALA A 98 -2.87 -4.91 -0.68
C ALA A 98 -2.64 -3.40 -0.54
N LEU A 99 -1.77 -3.00 0.40
CA LEU A 99 -1.25 -1.64 0.54
C LEU A 99 0.22 -1.63 0.15
N VAL A 100 0.52 -1.05 -0.99
CA VAL A 100 1.88 -0.96 -1.54
C VAL A 100 2.54 0.33 -1.09
N HIS A 101 3.78 0.25 -0.62
CA HIS A 101 4.54 1.40 -0.13
C HIS A 101 5.78 1.67 -0.99
N SER A 102 6.12 2.96 -1.14
CA SER A 102 7.26 3.42 -1.96
C SER A 102 8.61 3.35 -1.25
N GLN A 103 8.78 2.46 -0.26
CA GLN A 103 10.00 2.32 0.53
C GLN A 103 11.29 2.19 -0.31
N ALA A 104 11.22 1.50 -1.45
CA ALA A 104 12.34 1.33 -2.35
C ALA A 104 12.87 2.65 -2.95
N THR A 105 12.13 3.76 -2.84
CA THR A 105 12.58 5.11 -3.22
C THR A 105 13.86 5.51 -2.48
N ILE A 106 14.00 5.11 -1.22
CA ILE A 106 15.16 5.38 -0.35
C ILE A 106 16.01 4.13 -0.17
N SER A 107 15.39 3.00 0.18
CA SER A 107 16.09 1.79 0.59
C SER A 107 16.44 0.83 -0.55
N GLY A 108 16.10 1.14 -1.79
CA GLY A 108 16.26 0.24 -2.93
C GLY A 108 17.68 -0.32 -3.10
N GLN A 109 18.71 0.50 -2.85
CA GLN A 109 20.11 0.06 -2.93
C GLN A 109 20.48 -0.95 -1.83
N ILE A 110 19.95 -0.77 -0.63
CA ILE A 110 20.15 -1.70 0.49
C ILE A 110 19.42 -3.01 0.18
N LEU A 111 18.20 -2.94 -0.33
CA LEU A 111 17.44 -4.11 -0.74
C LEU A 111 18.12 -4.91 -1.85
N GLN A 112 18.72 -4.21 -2.84
CA GLN A 112 19.50 -4.86 -3.90
C GLN A 112 20.77 -5.56 -3.36
N ARG A 113 21.44 -4.98 -2.36
CA ARG A 113 22.58 -5.65 -1.69
C ARG A 113 22.18 -6.91 -0.94
N ILE A 114 21.00 -6.90 -0.32
CA ILE A 114 20.49 -8.02 0.50
C ILE A 114 19.89 -9.11 -0.39
N HIS A 115 19.07 -8.74 -1.38
CA HIS A 115 18.24 -9.66 -2.16
C HIS A 115 18.72 -9.81 -3.61
N GLY A 116 19.79 -9.11 -4.01
CA GLY A 116 20.26 -9.11 -5.39
C GLY A 116 19.24 -8.52 -6.35
N ASP A 117 19.25 -9.01 -7.57
CA ASP A 117 18.36 -8.56 -8.65
C ASP A 117 16.87 -8.76 -8.37
N ALA A 118 16.52 -9.73 -7.53
CA ALA A 118 15.13 -9.96 -7.12
C ALA A 118 14.51 -8.75 -6.38
N ALA A 119 15.33 -7.89 -5.77
CA ALA A 119 14.85 -6.66 -5.15
C ALA A 119 14.22 -5.68 -6.15
N MET A 120 14.59 -5.75 -7.44
CA MET A 120 14.04 -4.88 -8.47
C MET A 120 12.62 -5.26 -8.90
N ASP A 121 12.10 -6.38 -8.45
CA ASP A 121 10.72 -6.81 -8.63
C ASP A 121 9.89 -6.65 -7.34
N GLN A 122 10.41 -5.91 -6.35
CA GLN A 122 9.84 -5.79 -5.02
C GLN A 122 9.68 -4.32 -4.58
N PRO A 123 8.46 -3.90 -4.20
CA PRO A 123 7.20 -4.64 -4.28
C PRO A 123 6.73 -4.84 -5.74
N PRO A 124 5.94 -5.88 -6.03
CA PRO A 124 5.50 -6.21 -7.38
C PRO A 124 4.34 -5.31 -7.86
N VAL A 125 4.59 -4.01 -7.98
CA VAL A 125 3.57 -2.97 -8.22
C VAL A 125 2.70 -3.29 -9.43
N ARG A 126 3.33 -3.65 -10.57
CA ARG A 126 2.63 -3.99 -11.80
C ARG A 126 1.79 -5.26 -11.65
N THR A 127 2.35 -6.28 -11.02
CA THR A 127 1.62 -7.54 -10.79
C THR A 127 0.42 -7.32 -9.88
N VAL A 128 0.56 -6.49 -8.85
CA VAL A 128 -0.57 -6.10 -7.96
C VAL A 128 -1.63 -5.35 -8.76
N GLN A 129 -1.23 -4.38 -9.59
CA GLN A 129 -2.16 -3.63 -10.45
C GLN A 129 -2.96 -4.57 -11.37
N ASP A 130 -2.32 -5.58 -11.94
CA ASP A 130 -2.93 -6.47 -12.94
C ASP A 130 -3.67 -7.66 -12.29
N SER A 131 -3.52 -7.89 -10.98
CA SER A 131 -4.07 -9.06 -10.25
C SER A 131 -5.58 -9.03 -10.04
N GLY A 132 -6.21 -7.86 -10.13
CA GLY A 132 -7.62 -7.67 -9.84
C GLY A 132 -7.99 -7.64 -8.35
N ILE A 133 -7.04 -7.74 -7.41
CA ILE A 133 -7.30 -7.47 -6.00
C ILE A 133 -7.45 -5.96 -5.76
N ALA A 134 -8.21 -5.57 -4.74
CA ALA A 134 -8.22 -4.18 -4.31
C ALA A 134 -6.83 -3.81 -3.77
N TRP A 135 -6.31 -2.63 -4.15
CA TRP A 135 -5.02 -2.19 -3.68
C TRP A 135 -4.91 -0.68 -3.62
N GLY A 136 -4.03 -0.19 -2.77
CA GLY A 136 -3.73 1.22 -2.61
C GLY A 136 -2.22 1.48 -2.61
N LEU A 137 -1.85 2.73 -2.85
CA LEU A 137 -0.47 3.21 -2.92
C LEU A 137 -0.21 4.26 -1.86
N GLY A 138 0.90 4.13 -1.11
CA GLY A 138 1.30 5.06 -0.07
C GLY A 138 2.81 5.17 0.11
N SER A 139 3.22 6.07 1.02
CA SER A 139 4.64 6.30 1.32
C SER A 139 5.13 5.60 2.58
N ASP A 140 4.25 5.31 3.53
CA ASP A 140 4.62 4.93 4.92
C ASP A 140 5.52 6.01 5.55
N SER A 141 5.08 7.27 5.45
CA SER A 141 5.86 8.48 5.67
C SER A 141 6.65 8.50 6.98
N ASN A 142 7.68 9.33 7.03
CA ASN A 142 8.62 9.59 8.13
C ASN A 142 9.58 8.44 8.50
N GLY A 143 9.30 7.19 8.14
CA GLY A 143 10.18 6.06 8.42
C GLY A 143 10.69 5.37 7.15
N ALA A 144 9.89 5.34 6.09
CA ALA A 144 10.14 4.50 4.93
C ALA A 144 10.32 5.26 3.61
N ALA A 145 9.69 6.43 3.44
CA ALA A 145 9.79 7.25 2.24
C ALA A 145 9.39 8.72 2.53
N PRO A 146 9.67 9.67 1.61
CA PRO A 146 9.20 11.04 1.74
C PRO A 146 7.67 11.08 1.84
N SER A 147 7.14 11.97 2.72
CA SER A 147 5.70 12.15 2.90
C SER A 147 5.01 12.83 1.71
N ASN A 148 5.76 13.52 0.86
CA ASN A 148 5.21 14.15 -0.34
C ASN A 148 4.64 13.08 -1.30
N PRO A 149 3.33 13.09 -1.62
CA PRO A 149 2.69 12.08 -2.46
C PRO A 149 3.28 12.02 -3.88
N PHE A 150 3.80 13.13 -4.40
CA PHE A 150 4.39 13.16 -5.74
C PHE A 150 5.69 12.36 -5.84
N PHE A 151 6.43 12.14 -4.74
CA PHE A 151 7.53 11.18 -4.71
C PHE A 151 7.04 9.74 -4.87
N THR A 152 5.95 9.39 -4.21
CA THR A 152 5.34 8.06 -4.34
C THR A 152 4.83 7.83 -5.77
N LEU A 153 4.14 8.81 -6.35
CA LEU A 153 3.66 8.75 -7.73
C LEU A 153 4.83 8.66 -8.72
N TRP A 154 5.86 9.48 -8.55
CA TRP A 154 7.07 9.45 -9.36
C TRP A 154 7.75 8.08 -9.32
N TRP A 155 7.94 7.52 -8.12
CA TRP A 155 8.52 6.19 -7.95
C TRP A 155 7.69 5.10 -8.64
N ALA A 156 6.38 5.11 -8.49
CA ALA A 156 5.51 4.11 -9.10
C ALA A 156 5.53 4.15 -10.64
N VAL A 157 5.74 5.34 -11.22
CA VAL A 157 5.78 5.57 -12.68
C VAL A 157 7.18 5.34 -13.26
N THR A 158 8.26 5.70 -12.53
CA THR A 158 9.64 5.62 -13.05
C THR A 158 10.40 4.41 -12.55
N GLY A 159 10.03 3.86 -11.41
CA GLY A 159 10.77 2.81 -10.72
C GLY A 159 12.11 3.27 -10.14
N ARG A 160 12.38 4.58 -10.04
CA ARG A 160 13.67 5.12 -9.63
C ARG A 160 13.76 5.44 -8.14
N MET A 161 14.96 5.33 -7.60
CA MET A 161 15.34 5.87 -6.29
C MET A 161 15.60 7.37 -6.38
N LEU A 162 15.59 8.09 -5.25
CA LEU A 162 15.93 9.51 -5.18
C LEU A 162 17.30 9.83 -5.80
N GLY A 163 18.26 8.94 -5.68
CA GLY A 163 19.57 9.06 -6.32
C GLY A 163 19.61 8.72 -7.82
N GLY A 164 18.47 8.55 -8.49
CA GLY A 164 18.34 8.31 -9.93
C GLY A 164 18.52 6.84 -10.36
N LYS A 165 19.02 5.95 -9.49
CA LYS A 165 19.19 4.54 -9.84
C LYS A 165 17.83 3.81 -9.91
N GLN A 166 17.76 2.77 -10.75
CA GLN A 166 16.56 1.95 -10.87
C GLN A 166 16.34 1.10 -9.61
N ALA A 167 15.13 1.15 -9.06
CA ALA A 167 14.67 0.34 -7.93
C ALA A 167 13.65 -0.72 -8.35
N LEU A 168 12.84 -0.45 -9.38
CA LEU A 168 11.85 -1.39 -9.93
C LEU A 168 12.02 -1.58 -11.43
N ARG A 169 11.89 -2.83 -11.89
CA ARG A 169 11.84 -3.15 -13.32
C ARG A 169 10.47 -2.88 -13.92
N GLN A 170 9.41 -3.14 -13.15
CA GLN A 170 8.03 -3.06 -13.60
C GLN A 170 7.31 -1.91 -12.90
N THR A 171 6.82 -0.98 -13.70
CA THR A 171 6.13 0.23 -13.25
C THR A 171 4.69 0.27 -13.76
N ILE A 172 3.93 1.24 -13.33
CA ILE A 172 2.54 1.48 -13.74
C ILE A 172 2.39 2.82 -14.45
N THR A 173 1.25 3.05 -15.12
CA THR A 173 1.00 4.35 -15.76
C THR A 173 0.72 5.45 -14.74
N ARG A 174 0.77 6.70 -15.19
CA ARG A 174 0.45 7.87 -14.34
C ARG A 174 -0.97 7.80 -13.82
N GLU A 175 -1.92 7.46 -14.68
CA GLU A 175 -3.33 7.32 -14.31
C GLU A 175 -3.52 6.19 -13.29
N GLN A 176 -2.88 5.04 -13.49
CA GLN A 176 -2.93 3.92 -12.55
C GLN A 176 -2.37 4.33 -11.19
N ALA A 177 -1.22 5.03 -11.17
CA ALA A 177 -0.60 5.51 -9.94
C ALA A 177 -1.50 6.52 -9.21
N LEU A 178 -2.07 7.49 -9.94
CA LEU A 178 -2.97 8.48 -9.38
C LEU A 178 -4.24 7.82 -8.81
N ILE A 179 -4.85 6.90 -9.54
CA ILE A 179 -6.02 6.14 -9.10
C ILE A 179 -5.70 5.34 -7.83
N ALA A 180 -4.55 4.67 -7.79
CA ALA A 180 -4.14 3.89 -6.63
C ALA A 180 -3.89 4.77 -5.39
N HIS A 181 -3.38 5.98 -5.58
CA HIS A 181 -3.07 6.92 -4.50
C HIS A 181 -4.28 7.75 -4.04
N THR A 182 -5.38 7.80 -4.80
CA THR A 182 -6.58 8.58 -4.48
C THR A 182 -7.82 7.72 -4.32
N ARG A 183 -8.48 7.37 -5.43
CA ARG A 183 -9.74 6.61 -5.44
C ARG A 183 -9.63 5.29 -4.70
N ASN A 184 -8.56 4.53 -4.93
CA ASN A 184 -8.40 3.24 -4.29
C ASN A 184 -8.14 3.36 -2.78
N ASN A 185 -7.40 4.41 -2.35
CA ASN A 185 -7.16 4.63 -0.92
C ASN A 185 -8.44 4.98 -0.15
N ALA A 186 -9.43 5.62 -0.78
CA ALA A 186 -10.72 5.87 -0.16
C ALA A 186 -11.43 4.58 0.28
N TYR A 187 -11.22 3.46 -0.44
CA TYR A 187 -11.72 2.13 -0.06
C TYR A 187 -11.20 1.66 1.30
N PHE A 188 -9.92 1.90 1.62
CA PHE A 188 -9.31 1.43 2.87
C PHE A 188 -9.78 2.20 4.10
N VAL A 189 -10.27 3.42 3.91
CA VAL A 189 -10.84 4.25 4.97
C VAL A 189 -12.38 4.21 4.96
N PHE A 190 -12.98 3.31 4.18
CA PHE A 190 -14.44 3.14 4.06
C PHE A 190 -15.18 4.42 3.64
N ARG A 191 -14.53 5.27 2.84
CA ARG A 191 -15.04 6.58 2.42
C ARG A 191 -15.13 6.75 0.89
N GLU A 192 -15.08 5.66 0.13
CA GLU A 192 -15.16 5.72 -1.35
C GLU A 192 -16.47 6.34 -1.88
N GLY A 193 -17.51 6.38 -1.06
CA GLY A 193 -18.74 7.10 -1.36
C GLY A 193 -18.58 8.62 -1.25
N ASP A 194 -17.66 9.10 -0.43
CA ASP A 194 -17.54 10.50 -0.03
C ASP A 194 -16.31 11.22 -0.60
N ILE A 195 -15.19 10.49 -0.78
CA ILE A 195 -13.88 11.03 -1.16
C ILE A 195 -13.21 10.21 -2.26
N GLY A 196 -12.02 10.61 -2.67
CA GLY A 196 -11.14 9.88 -3.59
C GLY A 196 -11.39 10.14 -5.07
N THR A 197 -12.47 10.84 -5.44
CA THR A 197 -12.77 11.26 -6.81
C THR A 197 -13.49 12.61 -6.83
N LEU A 198 -13.30 13.37 -7.93
CA LEU A 198 -14.00 14.63 -8.17
C LEU A 198 -15.36 14.35 -8.85
N GLN A 199 -16.34 13.91 -8.07
CA GLN A 199 -17.69 13.62 -8.53
C GLN A 199 -18.71 14.43 -7.74
N LYS A 200 -19.83 14.82 -8.42
CA LYS A 200 -20.95 15.49 -7.76
C LYS A 200 -21.47 14.66 -6.57
N GLY A 201 -21.63 15.30 -5.43
CA GLY A 201 -22.11 14.68 -4.20
C GLY A 201 -21.01 14.21 -3.25
N LYS A 202 -19.74 14.26 -3.66
CA LYS A 202 -18.60 13.98 -2.78
C LYS A 202 -18.02 15.27 -2.19
N TYR A 203 -17.22 15.12 -1.14
CA TYR A 203 -16.47 16.24 -0.59
C TYR A 203 -15.56 16.86 -1.63
N ALA A 204 -15.47 18.19 -1.60
CA ALA A 204 -14.53 18.93 -2.43
C ALA A 204 -13.13 18.91 -1.77
N ASP A 205 -12.49 17.74 -1.83
CA ASP A 205 -11.10 17.51 -1.44
C ASP A 205 -10.28 17.51 -2.72
N LEU A 206 -9.56 18.60 -3.01
CA LEU A 206 -8.83 18.75 -4.26
C LEU A 206 -7.53 19.56 -4.10
N LEU A 207 -6.63 19.34 -5.04
CA LEU A 207 -5.40 20.10 -5.22
C LEU A 207 -5.46 20.80 -6.57
N VAL A 208 -5.04 22.08 -6.63
CA VAL A 208 -4.59 22.73 -7.85
C VAL A 208 -3.07 22.66 -7.87
N LEU A 209 -2.50 22.18 -8.94
CA LEU A 209 -1.07 21.90 -9.06
C LEU A 209 -0.37 22.98 -9.90
N ASP A 210 0.92 23.22 -9.64
CA ASP A 210 1.74 24.17 -10.40
C ASP A 210 2.06 23.70 -11.83
N ARG A 211 1.86 22.41 -12.10
CA ARG A 211 2.07 21.81 -13.44
C ARG A 211 1.19 20.58 -13.62
N ASP A 212 0.92 20.24 -14.89
CA ASP A 212 0.07 19.10 -15.22
C ASP A 212 0.78 17.77 -14.95
N TYR A 213 0.27 17.02 -13.97
CA TYR A 213 0.77 15.69 -13.58
C TYR A 213 0.77 14.68 -14.75
N LEU A 214 -0.20 14.75 -15.66
CA LEU A 214 -0.35 13.79 -16.75
C LEU A 214 0.65 14.02 -17.89
N THR A 215 1.12 15.26 -18.08
CA THR A 215 1.95 15.62 -19.24
C THR A 215 3.37 16.07 -18.91
N VAL A 216 3.64 16.50 -17.67
CA VAL A 216 4.99 16.93 -17.23
C VAL A 216 6.03 15.84 -17.48
N ALA A 217 7.30 16.19 -17.72
CA ALA A 217 8.38 15.21 -17.85
C ALA A 217 8.42 14.28 -16.63
N GLN A 218 8.65 12.97 -16.85
CA GLN A 218 8.55 11.96 -15.78
C GLN A 218 9.42 12.31 -14.57
N ASP A 219 10.64 12.78 -14.80
CA ASP A 219 11.57 13.13 -13.71
C ASP A 219 11.13 14.36 -12.90
N GLN A 220 10.19 15.14 -13.41
CA GLN A 220 9.63 16.33 -12.75
C GLN A 220 8.35 16.04 -11.94
N ILE A 221 7.82 14.82 -12.02
CA ILE A 221 6.61 14.46 -11.22
C ILE A 221 6.85 14.71 -9.73
N LYS A 222 8.01 14.32 -9.20
CA LYS A 222 8.37 14.51 -7.79
C LYS A 222 8.49 15.97 -7.35
N ASP A 223 8.63 16.90 -8.32
CA ASP A 223 8.82 18.32 -8.09
C ASP A 223 7.49 19.10 -8.20
N ILE A 224 6.38 18.41 -8.46
CA ILE A 224 5.05 19.03 -8.49
C ILE A 224 4.68 19.49 -7.08
N ALA A 225 4.15 20.71 -7.01
CA ALA A 225 3.68 21.30 -5.78
C ALA A 225 2.22 21.81 -5.91
N PRO A 226 1.41 21.71 -4.87
CA PRO A 226 0.10 22.34 -4.86
C PRO A 226 0.26 23.87 -4.82
N VAL A 227 -0.53 24.56 -5.63
CA VAL A 227 -0.72 26.02 -5.51
C VAL A 227 -1.98 26.33 -4.71
N MET A 228 -2.91 25.38 -4.61
CA MET A 228 -4.06 25.46 -3.73
C MET A 228 -4.41 24.06 -3.21
N THR A 229 -4.80 23.97 -1.94
CA THR A 229 -5.38 22.76 -1.34
C THR A 229 -6.74 23.09 -0.74
N MET A 230 -7.74 22.29 -1.11
CA MET A 230 -9.09 22.40 -0.57
C MET A 230 -9.45 21.09 0.14
N VAL A 231 -10.05 21.20 1.33
CA VAL A 231 -10.54 20.06 2.13
C VAL A 231 -11.97 20.37 2.57
N GLY A 232 -12.89 19.49 2.23
CA GLY A 232 -14.32 19.66 2.53
C GLY A 232 -14.91 20.96 2.00
N GLY A 233 -14.43 21.45 0.85
CA GLY A 233 -14.85 22.71 0.24
C GLY A 233 -14.21 23.97 0.83
N LYS A 234 -13.30 23.83 1.79
CA LYS A 234 -12.56 24.97 2.37
C LYS A 234 -11.13 25.01 1.86
N ILE A 235 -10.67 26.16 1.38
CA ILE A 235 -9.26 26.37 1.04
C ILE A 235 -8.47 26.35 2.35
N VAL A 236 -7.52 25.40 2.48
CA VAL A 236 -6.66 25.24 3.66
C VAL A 236 -5.21 25.66 3.36
N TYR A 237 -4.88 25.80 2.10
CA TYR A 237 -3.58 26.30 1.63
C TYR A 237 -3.78 27.00 0.27
N GLU A 238 -3.15 28.15 0.10
CA GLU A 238 -3.04 28.88 -1.15
C GLU A 238 -1.65 29.53 -1.22
N LYS A 239 -0.95 29.30 -2.31
CA LYS A 239 0.37 29.88 -2.56
C LYS A 239 0.22 31.36 -2.82
N GLN A 240 0.90 32.19 -2.02
CA GLN A 240 1.02 33.63 -2.23
C GLN A 240 1.99 33.95 -3.38
#